data_599e4afadefd1473d12a39ea1dec7218
#
_entry.id   599e4afadefd1473d12a39ea1dec7218
#
_cell.length_a   1.000
_cell.length_b   1.000
_cell.length_c   1.000
_cell.angle_alpha   90.00
_cell.angle_beta   90.00
_cell.angle_gamma   90.00
#
_symmetry.space_group_name_H-M   'P 1'
#
loop_
_entity.id
_entity.type
_entity.pdbx_description
1 polymer ?
#
loop_
_entity_poly.entity_id
_entity_poly.type
_entity_poly.pdbx_seq_one_letter_code
_entity_poly.pdbx_strand_id
1 'polypeptide(L)'
;FFKGCPLRCKWCQNPEGLSLKRRPLYFKNSCIHCKRCEQFSKENQMIYKNDRPYFNLRYKGDFDNLIKVCPAAAIRYDSEEYDIEKLIEKIKEDLVFFRDDGGVTFSGGEPLMQGEFLTTILKKCKEEGIHTAIETTLYAPLDLIKDILPYLDLIYVDLKVFDENKHQELTNVSVKTIKEHIRYILESEHKDKVII
;
A
#
# COMPACT_ATOMS: atom_id res chain seq x y z
N PHE A 1 1.65 3.87 -3.64
CA PHE A 1 0.62 2.98 -3.05
C PHE A 1 1.27 1.98 -2.09
N PHE A 2 0.87 2.01 -0.82
CA PHE A 2 1.35 1.10 0.22
C PHE A 2 0.63 -0.24 0.18
N LYS A 3 1.31 -1.31 0.59
CA LYS A 3 0.70 -2.61 0.85
C LYS A 3 0.36 -2.75 2.34
N GLY A 4 -0.65 -3.58 2.60
CA GLY A 4 -1.22 -3.80 3.91
C GLY A 4 -2.49 -2.97 4.11
N CYS A 5 -3.56 -3.62 4.55
CA CYS A 5 -4.80 -2.94 4.97
C CYS A 5 -5.43 -3.76 6.09
N PRO A 6 -5.85 -3.14 7.21
CA PRO A 6 -6.55 -3.84 8.28
C PRO A 6 -8.01 -4.13 7.92
N LEU A 7 -8.60 -3.35 7.01
CA LEU A 7 -9.97 -3.53 6.54
C LEU A 7 -10.09 -4.69 5.55
N ARG A 8 -11.30 -5.22 5.43
CA ARG A 8 -11.69 -6.28 4.47
C ARG A 8 -12.97 -5.88 3.75
N CYS A 9 -12.93 -4.69 3.14
CA CYS A 9 -14.08 -4.12 2.43
C CYS A 9 -14.60 -5.09 1.36
N LYS A 10 -15.91 -5.38 1.36
CA LYS A 10 -16.54 -6.28 0.38
C LYS A 10 -16.41 -5.77 -1.08
N TRP A 11 -16.16 -4.48 -1.24
CA TRP A 11 -15.96 -3.82 -2.55
C TRP A 11 -14.52 -3.40 -2.81
N CYS A 12 -13.53 -4.01 -2.12
CA CYS A 12 -12.13 -3.61 -2.29
C CYS A 12 -11.70 -3.74 -3.77
N GLN A 13 -11.27 -2.63 -4.35
CA GLN A 13 -10.80 -2.59 -5.74
C GLN A 13 -9.36 -3.08 -5.90
N ASN A 14 -8.56 -3.03 -4.81
CA ASN A 14 -7.15 -3.39 -4.80
C ASN A 14 -6.87 -4.54 -3.80
N PRO A 15 -7.44 -5.73 -3.99
CA PRO A 15 -7.31 -6.85 -3.05
C PRO A 15 -5.86 -7.34 -2.89
N GLU A 16 -4.99 -7.09 -3.87
CA GLU A 16 -3.55 -7.32 -3.79
C GLU A 16 -2.87 -6.45 -2.72
N GLY A 17 -3.42 -5.27 -2.44
CA GLY A 17 -2.96 -4.35 -1.40
C GLY A 17 -3.29 -4.78 0.03
N LEU A 18 -4.15 -5.78 0.25
CA LEU A 18 -4.58 -6.20 1.59
C LEU A 18 -3.46 -6.84 2.42
N SER A 19 -2.48 -7.46 1.78
CA SER A 19 -1.35 -8.14 2.44
C SER A 19 -0.08 -7.30 2.36
N LEU A 20 0.67 -7.22 3.46
CA LEU A 20 2.03 -6.66 3.45
C LEU A 20 3.01 -7.50 2.61
N LYS A 21 2.74 -8.81 2.47
CA LYS A 21 3.63 -9.71 1.71
C LYS A 21 3.48 -9.47 0.22
N ARG A 22 4.61 -9.34 -0.47
CA ARG A 22 4.67 -9.37 -1.92
C ARG A 22 4.22 -10.73 -2.45
N ARG A 23 3.47 -10.73 -3.55
CA ARG A 23 2.95 -11.94 -4.19
C ARG A 23 3.40 -12.00 -5.65
N PRO A 24 3.73 -13.18 -6.17
CA PRO A 24 4.04 -13.34 -7.58
C PRO A 24 2.76 -13.17 -8.41
N LEU A 25 2.86 -12.40 -9.48
CA LEU A 25 1.86 -12.28 -10.54
C LEU A 25 2.36 -12.96 -11.81
N TYR A 26 1.43 -13.49 -12.59
CA TYR A 26 1.70 -14.07 -13.90
C TYR A 26 1.04 -13.27 -15.02
N PHE A 27 1.85 -12.76 -15.93
CA PHE A 27 1.43 -12.01 -17.10
C PHE A 27 1.39 -12.94 -18.31
N LYS A 28 0.19 -13.47 -18.62
CA LYS A 28 -0.04 -14.45 -19.68
C LYS A 28 0.50 -13.96 -21.04
N ASN A 29 0.24 -12.69 -21.37
CA ASN A 29 0.62 -12.11 -22.66
C ASN A 29 2.14 -11.92 -22.84
N SER A 30 2.89 -11.92 -21.75
CA SER A 30 4.36 -11.85 -21.78
C SER A 30 5.01 -13.24 -21.79
N CYS A 31 4.26 -14.30 -21.50
CA CYS A 31 4.81 -15.63 -21.32
C CYS A 31 5.14 -16.28 -22.68
N ILE A 32 6.37 -16.72 -22.85
CA ILE A 32 6.88 -17.45 -24.05
C ILE A 32 6.81 -18.99 -23.86
N HIS A 33 6.17 -19.49 -22.85
CA HIS A 33 5.96 -20.92 -22.52
C HIS A 33 7.26 -21.75 -22.44
N CYS A 34 8.38 -21.15 -22.06
CA CYS A 34 9.70 -21.81 -21.97
C CYS A 34 9.85 -22.77 -20.81
N LYS A 35 8.90 -22.83 -19.86
CA LYS A 35 8.86 -23.71 -18.67
C LYS A 35 10.04 -23.58 -17.71
N ARG A 36 10.91 -22.59 -17.85
CA ARG A 36 12.04 -22.39 -16.93
C ARG A 36 11.59 -22.22 -15.48
N CYS A 37 10.44 -21.55 -15.25
CA CYS A 37 9.86 -21.40 -13.92
C CYS A 37 9.52 -22.76 -13.28
N GLU A 38 9.08 -23.77 -14.05
CA GLU A 38 8.83 -25.13 -13.57
C GLU A 38 10.14 -25.82 -13.17
N GLN A 39 11.17 -25.75 -14.01
CA GLN A 39 12.47 -26.37 -13.78
C GLN A 39 13.20 -25.82 -12.55
N PHE A 40 13.06 -24.50 -12.28
CA PHE A 40 13.73 -23.82 -11.19
C PHE A 40 12.84 -23.57 -9.97
N SER A 41 11.63 -24.13 -9.98
CA SER A 41 10.72 -24.06 -8.82
C SER A 41 11.25 -24.87 -7.66
N LYS A 42 11.18 -24.29 -6.45
CA LYS A 42 11.42 -25.03 -5.20
C LYS A 42 10.22 -25.90 -4.87
N GLU A 43 10.43 -26.90 -4.01
CA GLU A 43 9.36 -27.77 -3.54
C GLU A 43 8.18 -26.95 -2.96
N ASN A 44 6.97 -27.29 -3.35
CA ASN A 44 5.73 -26.61 -2.92
C ASN A 44 5.63 -25.11 -3.24
N GLN A 45 6.49 -24.55 -4.11
CA GLN A 45 6.47 -23.14 -4.46
C GLN A 45 5.41 -22.83 -5.53
N MET A 46 5.30 -23.68 -6.53
CA MET A 46 4.30 -23.59 -7.62
C MET A 46 4.01 -24.94 -8.25
N ILE A 47 2.94 -25.01 -9.04
CA ILE A 47 2.68 -26.06 -10.02
C ILE A 47 2.54 -25.45 -11.40
N TYR A 48 3.03 -26.17 -12.43
CA TYR A 48 2.80 -25.78 -13.83
C TYR A 48 1.69 -26.66 -14.42
N LYS A 49 0.59 -26.04 -14.82
CA LYS A 49 -0.59 -26.74 -15.36
C LYS A 49 -1.29 -25.88 -16.42
N ASN A 50 -1.80 -26.51 -17.47
CA ASN A 50 -2.51 -25.81 -18.57
C ASN A 50 -1.66 -24.64 -19.14
N ASP A 51 -0.39 -24.91 -19.39
CA ASP A 51 0.61 -23.99 -19.94
C ASP A 51 0.82 -22.69 -19.15
N ARG A 52 0.57 -22.72 -17.84
CA ARG A 52 0.84 -21.58 -16.95
C ARG A 52 1.26 -22.00 -15.54
N PRO A 53 2.01 -21.14 -14.82
CA PRO A 53 2.33 -21.35 -13.43
C PRO A 53 1.12 -21.02 -12.53
N TYR A 54 0.96 -21.78 -11.45
CA TYR A 54 0.06 -21.50 -10.33
C TYR A 54 0.88 -21.45 -9.06
N PHE A 55 1.00 -20.27 -8.46
CA PHE A 55 1.82 -20.06 -7.28
C PHE A 55 1.11 -20.51 -6.00
N ASN A 56 1.84 -21.19 -5.15
CA ASN A 56 1.37 -21.51 -3.81
C ASN A 56 1.54 -20.28 -2.89
N LEU A 57 0.50 -19.50 -2.72
CA LEU A 57 0.52 -18.28 -1.88
C LEU A 57 0.72 -18.58 -0.37
N ARG A 58 0.67 -19.86 0.05
CA ARG A 58 1.01 -20.30 1.41
C ARG A 58 2.49 -20.69 1.55
N TYR A 59 3.25 -20.67 0.46
CA TYR A 59 4.69 -20.93 0.49
C TYR A 59 5.37 -19.91 1.42
N LYS A 60 6.24 -20.41 2.31
CA LYS A 60 6.87 -19.57 3.35
C LYS A 60 8.09 -18.78 2.87
N GLY A 61 8.68 -19.18 1.72
CA GLY A 61 9.81 -18.47 1.12
C GLY A 61 9.39 -17.36 0.16
N ASP A 62 10.38 -16.79 -0.50
CA ASP A 62 10.22 -15.82 -1.58
C ASP A 62 10.00 -16.51 -2.95
N PHE A 63 9.74 -15.71 -3.97
CA PHE A 63 9.61 -16.16 -5.36
C PHE A 63 10.71 -15.60 -6.26
N ASP A 64 11.79 -15.07 -5.69
CA ASP A 64 12.89 -14.42 -6.39
C ASP A 64 13.51 -15.30 -7.48
N ASN A 65 13.68 -16.60 -7.18
CA ASN A 65 14.21 -17.57 -8.14
C ASN A 65 13.33 -17.67 -9.41
N LEU A 66 12.00 -17.63 -9.26
CA LEU A 66 11.07 -17.71 -10.40
C LEU A 66 11.06 -16.40 -11.23
N ILE A 67 11.18 -15.27 -10.55
CA ILE A 67 11.22 -13.96 -11.19
C ILE A 67 12.52 -13.79 -11.97
N LYS A 68 13.68 -14.11 -11.34
CA LYS A 68 15.01 -14.01 -11.97
C LYS A 68 15.18 -14.95 -13.16
N VAL A 69 14.58 -16.14 -13.11
CA VAL A 69 14.72 -17.14 -14.17
C VAL A 69 13.81 -16.89 -15.37
N CYS A 70 12.80 -16.04 -15.24
CA CYS A 70 11.84 -15.75 -16.29
C CYS A 70 12.40 -14.75 -17.32
N PRO A 71 12.84 -15.21 -18.54
CA PRO A 71 13.52 -14.33 -19.50
C PRO A 71 12.57 -13.29 -20.12
N ALA A 72 11.27 -13.58 -20.12
CA ALA A 72 10.25 -12.70 -20.67
C ALA A 72 9.59 -11.80 -19.59
N ALA A 73 10.13 -11.80 -18.35
CA ALA A 73 9.56 -11.09 -17.20
C ALA A 73 8.03 -11.30 -17.05
N ALA A 74 7.55 -12.50 -17.43
CA ALA A 74 6.13 -12.87 -17.30
C ALA A 74 5.74 -13.21 -15.86
N ILE A 75 6.72 -13.37 -14.97
CA ILE A 75 6.53 -13.51 -13.53
C ILE A 75 7.18 -12.30 -12.86
N ARG A 76 6.40 -11.55 -12.08
CA ARG A 76 6.85 -10.36 -11.33
C ARG A 76 6.16 -10.35 -9.99
N TYR A 77 6.67 -9.57 -9.04
CA TYR A 77 5.93 -9.24 -7.84
C TYR A 77 4.81 -8.23 -8.14
N ASP A 78 3.77 -8.24 -7.30
CA ASP A 78 2.69 -7.25 -7.30
C ASP A 78 3.10 -5.89 -6.73
N SER A 79 4.34 -5.77 -6.24
CA SER A 79 4.88 -4.58 -5.60
C SER A 79 6.40 -4.57 -5.63
N GLU A 80 6.97 -3.39 -5.44
CA GLU A 80 8.41 -3.16 -5.27
C GLU A 80 8.69 -2.78 -3.81
N GLU A 81 9.92 -3.04 -3.36
CA GLU A 81 10.42 -2.61 -2.06
C GLU A 81 11.30 -1.39 -2.24
N TYR A 82 11.03 -0.37 -1.43
CA TYR A 82 11.82 0.85 -1.40
C TYR A 82 12.39 1.05 -0.01
N ASP A 83 13.65 1.46 0.08
CA ASP A 83 14.16 2.19 1.23
C ASP A 83 13.78 3.69 1.10
N ILE A 84 14.01 4.45 2.17
CA ILE A 84 13.61 5.87 2.23
C ILE A 84 14.32 6.69 1.15
N GLU A 85 15.61 6.47 0.96
CA GLU A 85 16.46 7.21 0.02
C GLU A 85 15.98 7.00 -1.42
N LYS A 86 15.77 5.75 -1.83
CA LYS A 86 15.26 5.44 -3.17
C LYS A 86 13.85 5.96 -3.39
N LEU A 87 12.99 5.95 -2.35
CA LEU A 87 11.64 6.47 -2.51
C LEU A 87 11.66 7.99 -2.67
N ILE A 88 12.49 8.71 -1.93
CA ILE A 88 12.67 10.16 -2.11
C ILE A 88 13.22 10.48 -3.50
N GLU A 89 14.23 9.75 -3.97
CA GLU A 89 14.74 9.92 -5.34
C GLU A 89 13.63 9.73 -6.38
N LYS A 90 12.81 8.67 -6.19
CA LYS A 90 11.68 8.39 -7.09
C LYS A 90 10.62 9.49 -7.07
N ILE A 91 10.29 10.06 -5.90
CA ILE A 91 9.38 11.19 -5.77
C ILE A 91 9.97 12.42 -6.48
N LYS A 92 11.27 12.64 -6.35
CA LYS A 92 11.97 13.79 -6.94
C LYS A 92 12.02 13.76 -8.47
N GLU A 93 11.91 12.59 -9.10
CA GLU A 93 11.79 12.49 -10.57
C GLU A 93 10.58 13.28 -11.11
N ASP A 94 9.52 13.42 -10.30
CA ASP A 94 8.28 14.07 -10.68
C ASP A 94 8.18 15.55 -10.21
N LEU A 95 9.22 16.12 -9.57
CA LEU A 95 9.21 17.49 -9.05
C LEU A 95 8.82 18.52 -10.11
N VAL A 96 9.25 18.33 -11.36
CA VAL A 96 8.93 19.23 -12.48
C VAL A 96 7.41 19.31 -12.73
N PHE A 97 6.63 18.31 -12.31
CA PHE A 97 5.18 18.27 -12.45
C PHE A 97 4.44 18.82 -11.23
N PHE A 98 5.09 18.99 -10.08
CA PHE A 98 4.44 19.44 -8.85
C PHE A 98 4.08 20.93 -8.91
N ARG A 99 4.82 21.73 -9.66
CA ARG A 99 4.63 23.20 -9.75
C ARG A 99 4.61 23.84 -8.35
N ASP A 100 3.70 24.81 -8.14
CA ASP A 100 3.63 25.58 -6.88
C ASP A 100 2.79 24.87 -5.79
N ASP A 101 1.87 23.96 -6.17
CA ASP A 101 0.85 23.36 -5.28
C ASP A 101 0.72 21.83 -5.40
N GLY A 102 1.57 21.20 -6.22
CA GLY A 102 1.62 19.75 -6.35
C GLY A 102 2.48 19.08 -5.29
N GLY A 103 2.39 17.75 -5.23
CA GLY A 103 3.15 16.97 -4.26
C GLY A 103 2.90 15.48 -4.37
N VAL A 104 3.09 14.76 -3.27
CA VAL A 104 2.93 13.31 -3.20
C VAL A 104 1.75 12.92 -2.32
N THR A 105 0.92 12.00 -2.81
CA THR A 105 -0.16 11.38 -2.03
C THR A 105 0.22 9.97 -1.63
N PHE A 106 0.25 9.72 -0.34
CA PHE A 106 0.45 8.40 0.24
C PHE A 106 -0.89 7.68 0.38
N SER A 107 -1.09 6.62 -0.38
CA SER A 107 -2.34 5.87 -0.49
C SER A 107 -2.04 4.37 -0.66
N GLY A 108 -3.03 3.55 -1.03
CA GLY A 108 -2.86 2.13 -1.38
C GLY A 108 -3.82 1.20 -0.67
N GLY A 109 -3.30 0.29 0.17
CA GLY A 109 -4.11 -0.42 1.14
C GLY A 109 -4.50 0.52 2.28
N GLU A 110 -3.70 0.57 3.33
CA GLU A 110 -3.77 1.57 4.40
C GLU A 110 -2.34 2.01 4.72
N PRO A 111 -1.92 3.23 4.40
CA PRO A 111 -0.54 3.69 4.62
C PRO A 111 -0.09 3.57 6.07
N LEU A 112 -1.00 3.77 7.02
CA LEU A 112 -0.73 3.66 8.46
C LEU A 112 -0.32 2.25 8.91
N MET A 113 -0.53 1.22 8.08
CA MET A 113 -0.02 -0.13 8.34
C MET A 113 1.51 -0.22 8.29
N GLN A 114 2.17 0.74 7.65
CA GLN A 114 3.62 0.86 7.59
C GLN A 114 4.07 2.15 8.29
N GLY A 115 3.54 2.40 9.49
CA GLY A 115 3.61 3.67 10.19
C GLY A 115 5.02 4.22 10.39
N GLU A 116 5.99 3.41 10.80
CA GLU A 116 7.39 3.84 10.98
C GLU A 116 8.00 4.34 9.66
N PHE A 117 7.84 3.57 8.59
CA PHE A 117 8.29 3.97 7.26
C PHE A 117 7.57 5.22 6.78
N LEU A 118 6.23 5.27 6.94
CA LEU A 118 5.40 6.41 6.57
C LEU A 118 5.85 7.68 7.31
N THR A 119 6.05 7.62 8.62
CA THR A 119 6.51 8.77 9.40
C THR A 119 7.86 9.28 8.89
N THR A 120 8.78 8.37 8.59
CA THR A 120 10.12 8.73 8.12
C THR A 120 10.07 9.38 6.74
N ILE A 121 9.30 8.83 5.80
CA ILE A 121 9.21 9.39 4.45
C ILE A 121 8.49 10.75 4.44
N LEU A 122 7.45 10.94 5.27
CA LEU A 122 6.76 12.22 5.43
C LEU A 122 7.71 13.32 5.95
N LYS A 123 8.54 13.01 6.95
CA LYS A 123 9.57 13.92 7.44
C LYS A 123 10.53 14.33 6.32
N LYS A 124 11.01 13.35 5.54
CA LYS A 124 11.90 13.61 4.41
C LYS A 124 11.25 14.48 3.34
N CYS A 125 10.00 14.21 2.97
CA CYS A 125 9.26 15.05 2.04
C CYS A 125 9.17 16.50 2.54
N LYS A 126 8.91 16.70 3.84
CA LYS A 126 8.84 18.03 4.45
C LYS A 126 10.20 18.74 4.44
N GLU A 127 11.30 18.04 4.71
CA GLU A 127 12.69 18.57 4.62
C GLU A 127 13.03 19.04 3.20
N GLU A 128 12.50 18.34 2.19
CA GLU A 128 12.69 18.64 0.75
C GLU A 128 11.66 19.67 0.21
N GLY A 129 10.77 20.19 1.05
CA GLY A 129 9.74 21.14 0.66
C GLY A 129 8.64 20.55 -0.23
N ILE A 130 8.45 19.24 -0.20
CA ILE A 130 7.44 18.53 -1.00
C ILE A 130 6.13 18.51 -0.23
N HIS A 131 5.06 18.99 -0.85
CA HIS A 131 3.69 18.92 -0.31
C HIS A 131 3.25 17.47 -0.17
N THR A 132 2.63 17.13 0.96
CA THR A 132 2.27 15.76 1.31
C THR A 132 0.78 15.61 1.58
N ALA A 133 0.16 14.64 0.95
CA ALA A 133 -1.19 14.22 1.24
C ALA A 133 -1.24 12.74 1.65
N ILE A 134 -2.25 12.36 2.42
CA ILE A 134 -2.55 10.97 2.76
C ILE A 134 -4.01 10.65 2.45
N GLU A 135 -4.25 9.47 1.89
CA GLU A 135 -5.58 8.84 1.83
C GLU A 135 -5.59 7.69 2.84
N THR A 136 -6.44 7.78 3.86
CA THR A 136 -6.44 6.83 4.98
C THR A 136 -7.83 6.64 5.57
N THR A 137 -8.08 5.46 6.10
CA THR A 137 -9.27 5.20 6.93
C THR A 137 -9.09 5.67 8.38
N LEU A 138 -7.90 6.09 8.79
CA LEU A 138 -7.53 6.38 10.18
C LEU A 138 -7.69 5.20 11.15
N TYR A 139 -7.81 3.97 10.65
CA TYR A 139 -7.89 2.79 11.50
C TYR A 139 -6.47 2.31 11.88
N ALA A 140 -5.87 3.00 12.84
CA ALA A 140 -4.51 2.79 13.35
C ALA A 140 -4.40 3.26 14.80
N PRO A 141 -3.30 3.03 15.53
CA PRO A 141 -3.07 3.63 16.83
C PRO A 141 -3.09 5.16 16.78
N LEU A 142 -3.74 5.81 17.75
CA LEU A 142 -3.85 7.27 17.81
C LEU A 142 -2.48 7.96 17.88
N ASP A 143 -1.51 7.37 18.58
CA ASP A 143 -0.19 7.96 18.72
C ASP A 143 0.54 8.04 17.37
N LEU A 144 0.40 7.02 16.52
CA LEU A 144 0.91 7.09 15.13
C LEU A 144 0.26 8.24 14.35
N ILE A 145 -1.06 8.43 14.51
CA ILE A 145 -1.76 9.53 13.84
C ILE A 145 -1.19 10.87 14.30
N LYS A 146 -1.01 11.06 15.62
CA LYS A 146 -0.39 12.27 16.17
C LYS A 146 1.02 12.52 15.63
N ASP A 147 1.81 11.46 15.49
CA ASP A 147 3.19 11.55 15.01
C ASP A 147 3.32 12.02 13.56
N ILE A 148 2.34 11.70 12.71
CA ILE A 148 2.38 12.07 11.29
C ILE A 148 1.71 13.41 10.98
N LEU A 149 0.73 13.86 11.79
CA LEU A 149 -0.06 15.08 11.54
C LEU A 149 0.78 16.33 11.25
N PRO A 150 1.92 16.60 11.95
CA PRO A 150 2.77 17.75 11.66
C PRO A 150 3.40 17.75 10.26
N TYR A 151 3.54 16.59 9.64
CA TYR A 151 4.21 16.40 8.36
C TYR A 151 3.24 16.28 7.19
N LEU A 152 1.92 16.35 7.45
CA LEU A 152 0.87 16.30 6.42
C LEU A 152 0.37 17.71 6.10
N ASP A 153 0.18 17.97 4.82
CA ASP A 153 -0.44 19.19 4.32
C ASP A 153 -1.92 18.95 3.99
N LEU A 154 -2.30 17.71 3.64
CA LEU A 154 -3.68 17.34 3.32
C LEU A 154 -3.99 15.90 3.79
N ILE A 155 -5.21 15.70 4.30
CA ILE A 155 -5.68 14.42 4.83
C ILE A 155 -7.02 14.08 4.21
N TYR A 156 -7.06 13.11 3.31
CA TYR A 156 -8.30 12.51 2.81
C TYR A 156 -8.71 11.36 3.71
N VAL A 157 -9.81 11.53 4.44
CA VAL A 157 -10.34 10.50 5.33
C VAL A 157 -11.41 9.70 4.61
N ASP A 158 -11.13 8.43 4.41
CA ASP A 158 -12.05 7.51 3.76
C ASP A 158 -12.97 6.83 4.80
N LEU A 159 -14.03 7.52 5.18
CA LEU A 159 -15.08 6.99 6.04
C LEU A 159 -16.02 6.09 5.25
N LYS A 160 -15.72 4.80 5.15
CA LYS A 160 -16.40 3.82 4.29
C LYS A 160 -17.91 3.74 4.53
N VAL A 161 -18.36 3.68 5.78
CA VAL A 161 -19.76 3.61 6.18
C VAL A 161 -19.92 4.25 7.56
N PHE A 162 -20.93 5.09 7.75
CA PHE A 162 -21.16 5.79 9.02
C PHE A 162 -21.78 4.90 10.10
N ASP A 163 -22.70 3.99 9.72
CA ASP A 163 -23.38 3.08 10.64
C ASP A 163 -22.44 1.99 11.17
N GLU A 164 -22.39 1.77 12.48
CA GLU A 164 -21.47 0.85 13.15
C GLU A 164 -21.65 -0.60 12.67
N ASN A 165 -22.91 -1.08 12.65
CA ASN A 165 -23.19 -2.47 12.33
C ASN A 165 -22.87 -2.76 10.85
N LYS A 166 -23.27 -1.84 9.96
CA LYS A 166 -22.96 -1.93 8.53
C LYS A 166 -21.47 -1.82 8.27
N HIS A 167 -20.77 -0.91 8.98
CA HIS A 167 -19.33 -0.79 8.84
C HIS A 167 -18.62 -2.09 9.20
N GLN A 168 -18.95 -2.65 10.38
CA GLN A 168 -18.42 -3.93 10.83
C GLN A 168 -18.73 -5.07 9.85
N GLU A 169 -19.95 -5.15 9.34
CA GLU A 169 -20.37 -6.17 8.37
C GLU A 169 -19.60 -6.06 7.04
N LEU A 170 -19.39 -4.84 6.55
CA LEU A 170 -18.90 -4.57 5.21
C LEU A 170 -17.40 -4.42 5.12
N THR A 171 -16.72 -4.06 6.22
CA THR A 171 -15.26 -3.80 6.26
C THR A 171 -14.51 -4.68 7.25
N ASN A 172 -15.23 -5.40 8.11
CA ASN A 172 -14.71 -6.26 9.20
C ASN A 172 -14.00 -5.51 10.33
N VAL A 173 -14.21 -4.19 10.46
CA VAL A 173 -13.69 -3.37 11.55
C VAL A 173 -14.75 -2.42 12.09
N SER A 174 -14.60 -1.99 13.36
CA SER A 174 -15.47 -0.99 13.98
C SER A 174 -15.19 0.42 13.43
N VAL A 175 -16.25 1.19 13.18
CA VAL A 175 -16.13 2.61 12.80
C VAL A 175 -15.89 3.53 14.00
N LYS A 176 -16.06 3.06 15.24
CA LYS A 176 -15.94 3.89 16.45
C LYS A 176 -14.56 4.53 16.55
N THR A 177 -13.51 3.73 16.46
CA THR A 177 -12.11 4.20 16.47
C THR A 177 -11.86 5.24 15.38
N ILE A 178 -12.35 4.99 14.17
CA ILE A 178 -12.21 5.93 13.04
C ILE A 178 -12.88 7.26 13.38
N LYS A 179 -14.12 7.24 13.90
CA LYS A 179 -14.85 8.46 14.29
C LYS A 179 -14.17 9.21 15.44
N GLU A 180 -13.59 8.50 16.39
CA GLU A 180 -12.82 9.11 17.50
C GLU A 180 -11.59 9.83 16.94
N HIS A 181 -10.87 9.23 16.00
CA HIS A 181 -9.69 9.84 15.38
C HIS A 181 -10.07 11.02 14.49
N ILE A 182 -11.16 10.94 13.73
CA ILE A 182 -11.69 12.08 12.97
C ILE A 182 -11.99 13.24 13.92
N ARG A 183 -12.70 12.99 15.01
CA ARG A 183 -13.03 14.04 16.01
C ARG A 183 -11.76 14.64 16.58
N TYR A 184 -10.80 13.82 16.98
CA TYR A 184 -9.51 14.29 17.49
C TYR A 184 -8.83 15.28 16.52
N ILE A 185 -8.79 14.95 15.21
CA ILE A 185 -8.13 15.82 14.23
C ILE A 185 -8.94 17.11 14.02
N LEU A 186 -10.28 17.03 13.96
CA LEU A 186 -11.16 18.19 13.79
C LEU A 186 -11.14 19.16 14.99
N GLU A 187 -10.80 18.68 16.19
CA GLU A 187 -10.62 19.47 17.41
C GLU A 187 -9.18 19.99 17.56
N SER A 188 -8.24 19.60 16.71
CA SER A 188 -6.84 20.00 16.72
C SER A 188 -6.56 21.20 15.82
N GLU A 189 -5.33 21.70 15.87
CA GLU A 189 -4.81 22.72 14.93
C GLU A 189 -4.73 22.24 13.45
N HIS A 190 -4.89 20.95 13.21
CA HIS A 190 -4.81 20.32 11.87
C HIS A 190 -6.16 20.21 11.17
N LYS A 191 -7.26 20.73 11.76
CA LYS A 191 -8.64 20.62 11.24
C LYS A 191 -8.81 21.08 9.79
N ASP A 192 -8.10 22.13 9.40
CA ASP A 192 -8.23 22.73 8.07
C ASP A 192 -7.54 21.91 6.96
N LYS A 193 -6.79 20.87 7.33
CA LYS A 193 -6.14 19.94 6.41
C LYS A 193 -7.01 18.72 6.04
N VAL A 194 -8.20 18.58 6.64
CA VAL A 194 -9.02 17.35 6.55
C VAL A 194 -10.14 17.50 5.53
N ILE A 195 -10.25 16.49 4.68
CA ILE A 195 -11.39 16.24 3.77
C ILE A 195 -11.95 14.85 4.11
N ILE A 196 -13.28 14.73 4.31
CA ILE A 196 -13.98 13.48 4.65
C ILE A 196 -14.96 13.13 3.54
#